data_295359cd43d792d3f693a4f0ec2fb156
#
_entry.id   295359cd43d792d3f693a4f0ec2fb156
#
_cell.length_a   1.000
_cell.length_b   1.000
_cell.length_c   1.000
_cell.angle_alpha   90.00
_cell.angle_beta   90.00
_cell.angle_gamma   90.00
#
_symmetry.space_group_name_H-M   'P 1'
#
loop_
_entity.id
_entity.type
_entity.pdbx_description
1 polymer ?
#
loop_
_entity_poly.entity_id
_entity_poly.type
_entity_poly.pdbx_seq_one_letter_code
_entity_poly.pdbx_strand_id
1 'polypeptide(L)'
;MRRAFTLIELIIAGTIAAMIAGTLAASFSNLGTARESARRRLDAAVRADAALEAMRREIVSVVRTDDLFYTYFFIEDEGGEDADFDELLLFNTRLRSVRNTANYAGDGQEYETAFRIEQMGSDLPTLWRRRDTMPDEFWRGGGQARPVAEGIVSLSIRAWDGDEWLSGWDSDRQGLPLGVEIVITATGAKPGEDPWDAPLVDLRTVVPIDRVPPPRDHFEEIELLLAEDLAEEQGGACAGDGETGE
;
A
#
# COMPACT_ATOMS: atom_id res chain seq x y z
N MET A 1 23.21 74.86 21.53
CA MET A 1 22.67 74.39 22.83
C MET A 1 22.58 72.88 22.77
N ARG A 2 23.42 72.16 23.53
CA ARG A 2 23.31 70.69 23.65
C ARG A 2 22.17 70.40 24.64
N ARG A 3 21.09 69.80 24.18
CA ARG A 3 20.01 69.28 25.06
C ARG A 3 20.55 68.10 25.81
N ALA A 4 20.60 68.14 27.15
CA ALA A 4 20.91 66.97 27.97
C ALA A 4 19.66 66.05 28.05
N PHE A 5 19.82 64.77 27.87
CA PHE A 5 18.74 63.77 28.06
C PHE A 5 18.34 63.77 29.56
N THR A 6 17.05 63.70 29.79
CA THR A 6 16.49 63.49 31.12
C THR A 6 16.56 61.98 31.51
N LEU A 7 16.77 61.77 32.84
CA LEU A 7 16.82 60.37 33.36
C LEU A 7 15.56 59.61 33.06
N ILE A 8 14.39 60.26 33.01
CA ILE A 8 13.09 59.65 32.69
C ILE A 8 13.00 59.22 31.20
N GLU A 9 13.56 60.01 30.29
CA GLU A 9 13.62 59.69 28.87
C GLU A 9 14.46 58.43 28.61
N LEU A 10 15.59 58.29 29.38
CA LEU A 10 16.43 57.10 29.29
C LEU A 10 15.72 55.83 29.82
N ILE A 11 14.96 55.97 30.93
CA ILE A 11 14.19 54.84 31.48
C ILE A 11 13.08 54.42 30.53
N ILE A 12 12.33 55.37 29.97
CA ILE A 12 11.25 55.06 29.00
C ILE A 12 11.82 54.42 27.73
N ALA A 13 12.90 54.99 27.18
CA ALA A 13 13.55 54.40 26.01
C ALA A 13 14.06 52.97 26.29
N GLY A 14 14.67 52.74 27.47
CA GLY A 14 15.15 51.45 27.91
C GLY A 14 14.01 50.41 28.07
N THR A 15 12.88 50.80 28.65
CA THR A 15 11.73 49.89 28.80
C THR A 15 11.09 49.54 27.45
N ILE A 16 10.94 50.51 26.54
CA ILE A 16 10.44 50.24 25.18
C ILE A 16 11.41 49.32 24.45
N ALA A 17 12.70 49.58 24.49
CA ALA A 17 13.72 48.75 23.86
C ALA A 17 13.70 47.28 24.40
N ALA A 18 13.55 47.13 25.73
CA ALA A 18 13.43 45.82 26.37
C ALA A 18 12.17 45.07 25.95
N MET A 19 11.01 45.75 25.82
CA MET A 19 9.77 45.15 25.34
C MET A 19 9.91 44.70 23.90
N ILE A 20 10.49 45.52 23.02
CA ILE A 20 10.70 45.14 21.60
C ILE A 20 11.66 43.94 21.52
N ALA A 21 12.76 43.96 22.26
CA ALA A 21 13.70 42.85 22.28
C ALA A 21 13.04 41.54 22.79
N GLY A 22 12.22 41.64 23.84
CA GLY A 22 11.45 40.49 24.37
C GLY A 22 10.46 39.92 23.39
N THR A 23 9.69 40.76 22.69
CA THR A 23 8.74 40.30 21.67
C THR A 23 9.42 39.67 20.46
N LEU A 24 10.55 40.22 20.02
CA LEU A 24 11.37 39.63 18.95
C LEU A 24 11.92 38.27 19.36
N ALA A 25 12.48 38.14 20.57
CA ALA A 25 13.00 36.86 21.06
C ALA A 25 11.90 35.78 21.12
N ALA A 26 10.72 36.12 21.64
CA ALA A 26 9.57 35.21 21.67
C ALA A 26 9.11 34.81 20.24
N SER A 27 9.09 35.77 19.31
CA SER A 27 8.74 35.49 17.92
C SER A 27 9.75 34.56 17.24
N PHE A 28 11.05 34.74 17.45
CA PHE A 28 12.07 33.84 16.92
C PHE A 28 11.99 32.43 17.52
N SER A 29 11.69 32.31 18.82
CA SER A 29 11.47 31.01 19.48
C SER A 29 10.30 30.28 18.86
N ASN A 30 9.16 30.96 18.66
CA ASN A 30 7.97 30.37 18.05
C ASN A 30 8.20 29.95 16.59
N LEU A 31 8.97 30.75 15.83
CA LEU A 31 9.35 30.38 14.46
C LEU A 31 10.25 29.13 14.44
N GLY A 32 11.14 28.98 15.40
CA GLY A 32 12.00 27.80 15.55
C GLY A 32 11.18 26.51 15.74
N THR A 33 10.23 26.54 16.68
CA THR A 33 9.35 25.39 16.96
C THR A 33 8.42 25.07 15.79
N ALA A 34 7.83 26.10 15.15
CA ALA A 34 6.98 25.94 13.99
C ALA A 34 7.74 25.31 12.81
N ARG A 35 8.98 25.74 12.58
CA ARG A 35 9.85 25.17 11.53
C ARG A 35 10.17 23.69 11.78
N GLU A 36 10.50 23.34 13.02
CA GLU A 36 10.79 21.93 13.37
C GLU A 36 9.55 21.07 13.20
N SER A 37 8.36 21.51 13.64
CA SER A 37 7.11 20.80 13.45
C SER A 37 6.78 20.62 11.96
N ALA A 38 6.95 21.67 11.15
CA ALA A 38 6.74 21.58 9.70
C ALA A 38 7.70 20.59 9.03
N ARG A 39 8.97 20.57 9.44
CA ARG A 39 9.97 19.63 8.95
C ARG A 39 9.59 18.19 9.28
N ARG A 40 9.20 17.91 10.53
CA ARG A 40 8.76 16.58 10.95
C ARG A 40 7.55 16.09 10.17
N ARG A 41 6.58 16.97 9.87
CA ARG A 41 5.43 16.62 9.00
C ARG A 41 5.87 16.31 7.57
N LEU A 42 6.82 17.06 7.04
CA LEU A 42 7.37 16.80 5.71
C LEU A 42 8.10 15.46 5.67
N ASP A 43 8.91 15.15 6.69
CA ASP A 43 9.60 13.86 6.78
C ASP A 43 8.59 12.70 6.84
N ALA A 44 7.50 12.82 7.62
CA ALA A 44 6.40 11.84 7.64
C ALA A 44 5.74 11.67 6.28
N ALA A 45 5.42 12.78 5.60
CA ALA A 45 4.80 12.73 4.28
C ALA A 45 5.70 12.04 3.23
N VAL A 46 7.01 12.31 3.24
CA VAL A 46 7.97 11.65 2.35
C VAL A 46 8.06 10.15 2.61
N ARG A 47 8.02 9.73 3.88
CA ARG A 47 8.01 8.31 4.27
C ARG A 47 6.74 7.60 3.78
N ALA A 48 5.58 8.22 4.00
CA ALA A 48 4.31 7.69 3.54
C ALA A 48 4.25 7.58 2.01
N ASP A 49 4.69 8.61 1.28
CA ASP A 49 4.73 8.61 -0.18
C ASP A 49 5.65 7.52 -0.74
N ALA A 50 6.83 7.34 -0.16
CA ALA A 50 7.75 6.28 -0.55
C ALA A 50 7.16 4.88 -0.36
N ALA A 51 6.43 4.67 0.75
CA ALA A 51 5.75 3.42 1.04
C ALA A 51 4.61 3.16 0.05
N LEU A 52 3.72 4.14 -0.16
CA LEU A 52 2.62 4.05 -1.12
C LEU A 52 3.10 3.76 -2.54
N GLU A 53 4.11 4.48 -3.01
CA GLU A 53 4.63 4.31 -4.37
C GLU A 53 5.30 2.94 -4.55
N ALA A 54 5.92 2.40 -3.50
CA ALA A 54 6.47 1.04 -3.54
C ALA A 54 5.37 -0.01 -3.67
N MET A 55 4.30 0.09 -2.87
CA MET A 55 3.17 -0.82 -2.91
C MET A 55 2.39 -0.70 -4.22
N ARG A 56 2.09 0.53 -4.66
CA ARG A 56 1.40 0.80 -5.92
C ARG A 56 2.09 0.12 -7.11
N ARG A 57 3.41 0.20 -7.18
CA ARG A 57 4.18 -0.43 -8.28
C ARG A 57 4.06 -1.94 -8.30
N GLU A 58 4.06 -2.58 -7.15
CA GLU A 58 3.88 -4.04 -7.09
C GLU A 58 2.44 -4.43 -7.47
N ILE A 59 1.43 -3.73 -6.95
CA ILE A 59 0.02 -4.01 -7.29
C ILE A 59 -0.24 -3.85 -8.79
N VAL A 60 0.29 -2.81 -9.43
CA VAL A 60 0.16 -2.62 -10.88
C VAL A 60 0.82 -3.76 -11.67
N SER A 61 1.85 -4.41 -11.11
CA SER A 61 2.56 -5.51 -11.74
C SER A 61 2.06 -6.91 -11.33
N VAL A 62 0.91 -7.01 -10.67
CA VAL A 62 0.30 -8.29 -10.32
C VAL A 62 0.09 -9.16 -11.55
N VAL A 63 0.28 -10.46 -11.40
CA VAL A 63 0.05 -11.44 -12.46
C VAL A 63 -1.45 -11.48 -12.76
N ARG A 64 -1.81 -11.32 -14.02
CA ARG A 64 -3.19 -11.31 -14.53
C ARG A 64 -3.29 -12.35 -15.63
N THR A 65 -3.38 -13.59 -15.27
CA THR A 65 -3.52 -14.70 -16.22
C THR A 65 -4.79 -15.46 -15.92
N ASP A 66 -5.36 -16.11 -16.95
CA ASP A 66 -6.47 -17.03 -16.79
C ASP A 66 -6.05 -18.30 -16.03
N ASP A 67 -4.74 -18.55 -15.93
CA ASP A 67 -4.20 -19.61 -15.09
C ASP A 67 -4.07 -19.11 -13.65
N LEU A 68 -5.09 -19.39 -12.86
CA LEU A 68 -5.20 -18.99 -11.47
C LEU A 68 -4.15 -19.65 -10.55
N PHE A 69 -3.43 -20.68 -11.00
CA PHE A 69 -2.30 -21.23 -10.26
C PHE A 69 -1.12 -20.25 -10.15
N TYR A 70 -1.03 -19.31 -11.09
CA TYR A 70 0.01 -18.28 -11.12
C TYR A 70 -0.49 -16.90 -10.68
N THR A 71 -1.77 -16.76 -10.34
CA THR A 71 -2.35 -15.51 -9.90
C THR A 71 -2.63 -15.60 -8.41
N TYR A 72 -2.00 -14.75 -7.63
CA TYR A 72 -2.23 -14.70 -6.19
C TYR A 72 -2.27 -13.26 -5.69
N PHE A 73 -3.30 -12.96 -4.92
CA PHE A 73 -3.49 -11.69 -4.24
C PHE A 73 -4.19 -11.95 -2.91
N PHE A 74 -3.51 -11.67 -1.82
CA PHE A 74 -4.01 -11.95 -0.49
C PHE A 74 -3.81 -10.76 0.43
N ILE A 75 -4.85 -10.38 1.16
CA ILE A 75 -4.82 -9.38 2.22
C ILE A 75 -5.19 -10.09 3.51
N GLU A 76 -4.30 -10.06 4.49
CA GLU A 76 -4.58 -10.45 5.86
C GLU A 76 -4.87 -9.17 6.66
N ASP A 77 -6.11 -9.07 7.16
CA ASP A 77 -6.54 -7.97 8.02
C ASP A 77 -6.01 -8.25 9.44
N GLU A 78 -5.02 -7.49 9.86
CA GLU A 78 -4.49 -7.48 11.21
C GLU A 78 -4.88 -6.16 11.92
N GLY A 79 -6.17 -5.81 11.85
CA GLY A 79 -6.72 -4.63 12.50
C GLY A 79 -6.51 -4.63 14.00
N GLY A 80 -6.00 -3.53 14.53
CA GLY A 80 -5.84 -3.25 15.95
C GLY A 80 -6.82 -2.18 16.45
N GLU A 81 -6.89 -1.97 17.77
CA GLU A 81 -7.78 -0.96 18.38
C GLU A 81 -7.37 0.47 17.99
N ASP A 82 -6.05 0.73 17.77
CA ASP A 82 -5.51 2.06 17.51
C ASP A 82 -4.82 2.17 16.14
N ALA A 83 -4.49 1.05 15.48
CA ALA A 83 -3.78 1.02 14.19
C ALA A 83 -4.02 -0.30 13.45
N ASP A 84 -4.04 -0.24 12.13
CA ASP A 84 -4.11 -1.40 11.26
C ASP A 84 -2.67 -1.82 10.88
N PHE A 85 -2.42 -3.12 10.82
CA PHE A 85 -1.14 -3.72 10.44
C PHE A 85 -1.31 -4.76 9.34
N ASP A 86 -2.16 -4.45 8.36
CA ASP A 86 -2.49 -5.39 7.30
C ASP A 86 -1.25 -5.90 6.57
N GLU A 87 -1.27 -7.18 6.24
CA GLU A 87 -0.27 -7.79 5.38
C GLU A 87 -0.81 -7.96 3.95
N LEU A 88 0.01 -7.65 2.96
CA LEU A 88 -0.29 -7.83 1.54
C LEU A 88 0.68 -8.83 0.94
N LEU A 89 0.15 -9.87 0.29
CA LEU A 89 0.91 -10.81 -0.50
C LEU A 89 0.36 -10.83 -1.93
N LEU A 90 1.26 -10.81 -2.92
CA LEU A 90 0.86 -10.87 -4.31
C LEU A 90 1.94 -11.50 -5.18
N PHE A 91 1.53 -12.16 -6.27
CA PHE A 91 2.43 -12.62 -7.30
C PHE A 91 2.57 -11.58 -8.40
N ASN A 92 3.81 -11.31 -8.79
CA ASN A 92 4.18 -10.27 -9.73
C ASN A 92 4.86 -10.83 -10.96
N THR A 93 4.68 -10.14 -12.10
CA THR A 93 5.50 -10.33 -13.28
C THR A 93 6.56 -9.22 -13.39
N ARG A 94 7.73 -9.56 -13.93
CA ARG A 94 8.72 -8.54 -14.25
C ARG A 94 8.23 -7.68 -15.41
N LEU A 95 8.12 -6.39 -15.20
CA LEU A 95 7.78 -5.41 -16.23
C LEU A 95 8.88 -5.21 -17.29
N ARG A 96 10.04 -5.84 -17.10
CA ARG A 96 11.19 -5.70 -18.01
C ARG A 96 11.27 -6.91 -18.92
N SER A 97 11.00 -6.71 -20.22
CA SER A 97 11.32 -7.72 -21.23
C SER A 97 12.82 -8.03 -21.22
N VAL A 98 13.16 -9.28 -20.97
CA VAL A 98 14.56 -9.74 -21.05
C VAL A 98 14.97 -9.76 -22.51
N ARG A 99 16.06 -9.10 -22.87
CA ARG A 99 16.55 -8.95 -24.26
C ARG A 99 16.88 -10.25 -24.98
N ASN A 100 16.92 -11.38 -24.27
CA ASN A 100 17.28 -12.66 -24.86
C ASN A 100 16.45 -13.79 -24.26
N THR A 101 15.32 -14.06 -24.88
CA THR A 101 14.40 -15.16 -24.49
C THR A 101 14.96 -16.55 -24.77
N ALA A 102 16.03 -16.68 -25.59
CA ALA A 102 16.59 -17.96 -26.00
C ALA A 102 17.29 -18.74 -24.87
N ASN A 103 17.73 -18.06 -23.80
CA ASN A 103 18.40 -18.67 -22.65
C ASN A 103 17.57 -18.68 -21.35
N TYR A 104 16.33 -18.21 -21.39
CA TYR A 104 15.43 -18.20 -20.27
C TYR A 104 14.38 -19.32 -20.44
N ALA A 105 14.62 -20.45 -19.83
CA ALA A 105 13.68 -21.56 -19.71
C ALA A 105 12.62 -21.24 -18.63
N GLY A 106 11.93 -20.11 -18.76
CA GLY A 106 10.84 -19.73 -17.85
C GLY A 106 11.23 -19.23 -16.46
N ASP A 107 12.49 -19.39 -16.05
CA ASP A 107 12.90 -19.07 -14.69
C ASP A 107 13.01 -17.55 -14.45
N GLY A 108 12.24 -17.04 -13.51
CA GLY A 108 12.45 -15.74 -12.90
C GLY A 108 11.77 -14.55 -13.60
N GLN A 109 10.69 -14.74 -14.33
CA GLN A 109 9.81 -13.67 -14.77
C GLN A 109 8.75 -13.33 -13.71
N GLU A 110 8.36 -14.32 -12.92
CA GLU A 110 7.40 -14.20 -11.84
C GLU A 110 8.13 -14.21 -10.49
N TYR A 111 7.59 -13.50 -9.53
CA TYR A 111 8.11 -13.44 -8.17
C TYR A 111 6.99 -13.09 -7.21
N GLU A 112 7.12 -13.56 -5.98
CA GLU A 112 6.25 -13.23 -4.88
C GLU A 112 6.71 -11.95 -4.20
N THR A 113 5.78 -11.10 -3.82
CA THR A 113 6.03 -9.91 -3.01
C THR A 113 5.10 -9.90 -1.80
N ALA A 114 5.67 -9.71 -0.62
CA ALA A 114 4.93 -9.47 0.60
C ALA A 114 5.31 -8.12 1.23
N PHE A 115 4.31 -7.43 1.78
CA PHE A 115 4.48 -6.20 2.55
C PHE A 115 3.93 -6.39 3.94
N ARG A 116 4.69 -5.97 4.96
CA ARG A 116 4.25 -5.94 6.36
C ARG A 116 5.00 -4.88 7.15
N ILE A 117 4.42 -4.44 8.25
CA ILE A 117 5.07 -3.56 9.21
C ILE A 117 5.76 -4.41 10.28
N GLU A 118 7.02 -4.12 10.56
CA GLU A 118 7.76 -4.72 11.68
C GLU A 118 8.44 -3.64 12.51
N GLN A 119 8.46 -3.84 13.81
CA GLN A 119 9.22 -3.00 14.74
C GLN A 119 10.25 -3.86 15.46
N MET A 120 11.52 -3.49 15.33
CA MET A 120 12.63 -4.18 15.99
C MET A 120 13.14 -3.35 17.16
N GLY A 121 12.82 -3.78 18.38
CA GLY A 121 13.30 -3.13 19.62
C GLY A 121 12.82 -1.71 19.77
N SER A 122 13.76 -0.76 19.87
CA SER A 122 13.49 0.69 20.00
C SER A 122 13.50 1.44 18.68
N ASP A 123 13.64 0.76 17.56
CA ASP A 123 13.61 1.37 16.24
C ASP A 123 12.19 1.78 15.86
N LEU A 124 12.08 2.69 14.92
CA LEU A 124 10.77 3.08 14.39
C LEU A 124 10.12 1.91 13.64
N PRO A 125 8.78 1.74 13.74
CA PRO A 125 8.06 0.77 12.92
C PRO A 125 8.41 0.99 11.45
N THR A 126 8.69 -0.08 10.74
CA THR A 126 9.22 -0.02 9.37
C THR A 126 8.39 -0.90 8.46
N LEU A 127 7.98 -0.35 7.31
CA LEU A 127 7.38 -1.15 6.26
C LEU A 127 8.48 -1.95 5.56
N TRP A 128 8.35 -3.26 5.60
CA TRP A 128 9.24 -4.20 4.92
C TRP A 128 8.58 -4.73 3.66
N ARG A 129 9.40 -4.94 2.64
CA ARG A 129 9.03 -5.69 1.44
C ARG A 129 9.91 -6.91 1.34
N ARG A 130 9.29 -8.09 1.36
CA ARG A 130 9.93 -9.35 1.02
C ARG A 130 9.69 -9.66 -0.45
N ARG A 131 10.69 -10.15 -1.16
CA ARG A 131 10.56 -10.69 -2.51
C ARG A 131 11.14 -12.08 -2.56
N ASP A 132 10.36 -13.01 -3.05
CA ASP A 132 10.81 -14.35 -3.39
C ASP A 132 10.76 -14.56 -4.90
N THR A 133 11.82 -15.17 -5.44
CA THR A 133 11.92 -15.50 -6.87
C THR A 133 11.27 -16.82 -7.23
N MET A 134 10.80 -17.55 -6.23
CA MET A 134 10.09 -18.82 -6.37
C MET A 134 8.77 -18.71 -5.62
N PRO A 135 7.69 -18.33 -6.32
CA PRO A 135 6.36 -18.38 -5.73
C PRO A 135 6.04 -19.79 -5.26
N ASP A 136 5.67 -19.95 -4.01
CA ASP A 136 5.32 -21.23 -3.42
C ASP A 136 4.19 -21.09 -2.39
N GLU A 137 3.76 -22.19 -1.78
CA GLU A 137 2.71 -22.19 -0.76
C GLU A 137 3.17 -21.68 0.62
N PHE A 138 4.47 -21.39 0.78
CA PHE A 138 5.04 -20.91 2.05
C PHE A 138 5.20 -19.39 2.07
N TRP A 139 4.13 -18.67 1.91
CA TRP A 139 4.09 -17.22 1.77
C TRP A 139 4.75 -16.41 2.92
N ARG A 140 4.98 -17.02 4.08
CA ARG A 140 5.73 -16.39 5.19
C ARG A 140 7.22 -16.75 5.19
N GLY A 141 7.66 -17.65 4.33
CA GLY A 141 9.05 -18.14 4.24
C GLY A 141 9.79 -17.62 3.02
N GLY A 142 11.10 -17.91 2.95
CA GLY A 142 11.91 -17.65 1.76
C GLY A 142 12.18 -16.20 1.42
N GLY A 143 12.83 -15.97 0.28
CA GLY A 143 13.07 -14.68 -0.30
C GLY A 143 14.00 -13.74 0.44
N GLN A 144 13.99 -12.47 0.06
CA GLN A 144 14.78 -11.39 0.66
C GLN A 144 13.88 -10.26 1.15
N ALA A 145 13.91 -9.98 2.45
CA ALA A 145 13.26 -8.82 3.03
C ALA A 145 14.17 -7.58 2.96
N ARG A 146 13.58 -6.45 2.61
CA ARG A 146 14.25 -5.13 2.58
C ARG A 146 13.34 -4.07 3.16
N PRO A 147 13.87 -3.13 3.95
CA PRO A 147 13.08 -1.99 4.41
C PRO A 147 12.71 -1.11 3.22
N VAL A 148 11.46 -0.62 3.23
CA VAL A 148 10.92 0.31 2.22
C VAL A 148 10.88 1.72 2.79
N ALA A 149 10.28 1.87 3.97
CA ALA A 149 10.17 3.15 4.65
C ALA A 149 10.10 2.95 6.17
N GLU A 150 10.89 3.71 6.90
CA GLU A 150 10.84 3.77 8.37
C GLU A 150 9.75 4.73 8.84
N GLY A 151 9.24 4.51 10.05
CA GLY A 151 8.24 5.37 10.66
C GLY A 151 6.83 5.19 10.08
N ILE A 152 6.51 4.02 9.56
CA ILE A 152 5.16 3.64 9.16
C ILE A 152 4.48 2.99 10.36
N VAL A 153 3.48 3.68 10.92
CA VAL A 153 2.80 3.29 12.16
C VAL A 153 1.47 2.58 11.94
N SER A 154 0.90 2.70 10.74
CA SER A 154 -0.32 1.98 10.36
C SER A 154 -0.35 1.73 8.87
N LEU A 155 -0.87 0.60 8.47
CA LEU A 155 -1.14 0.19 7.10
C LEU A 155 -2.51 -0.47 7.05
N SER A 156 -3.44 0.15 6.34
CA SER A 156 -4.77 -0.40 6.07
C SER A 156 -4.94 -0.64 4.58
N ILE A 157 -5.39 -1.84 4.22
CA ILE A 157 -5.53 -2.26 2.83
C ILE A 157 -6.94 -2.81 2.63
N ARG A 158 -7.65 -2.31 1.62
CA ARG A 158 -8.97 -2.80 1.27
C ARG A 158 -9.05 -3.14 -0.21
N ALA A 159 -9.72 -4.22 -0.53
CA ALA A 159 -9.98 -4.67 -1.88
C ALA A 159 -11.41 -4.34 -2.30
N TRP A 160 -11.61 -3.96 -3.57
CA TRP A 160 -12.91 -3.69 -4.17
C TRP A 160 -13.36 -4.89 -4.99
N ASP A 161 -14.51 -5.46 -4.63
CA ASP A 161 -15.11 -6.62 -5.31
C ASP A 161 -16.05 -6.25 -6.48
N GLY A 162 -16.43 -4.98 -6.58
CA GLY A 162 -17.41 -4.45 -7.52
C GLY A 162 -18.58 -3.78 -6.82
N ASP A 163 -18.90 -4.19 -5.60
CA ASP A 163 -20.02 -3.68 -4.80
C ASP A 163 -19.56 -3.01 -3.50
N GLU A 164 -18.57 -3.59 -2.79
CA GLU A 164 -18.10 -3.08 -1.52
C GLU A 164 -16.57 -3.19 -1.33
N TRP A 165 -16.05 -2.46 -0.34
CA TRP A 165 -14.64 -2.52 0.08
C TRP A 165 -14.47 -3.52 1.21
N LEU A 166 -13.64 -4.55 0.99
CA LEU A 166 -13.36 -5.62 1.95
C LEU A 166 -11.97 -5.44 2.54
N SER A 167 -11.84 -5.61 3.87
CA SER A 167 -10.55 -5.50 4.58
C SER A 167 -9.68 -6.75 4.43
N GLY A 168 -10.27 -7.93 4.22
CA GLY A 168 -9.56 -9.18 3.91
C GLY A 168 -9.85 -9.64 2.49
N TRP A 169 -8.87 -10.26 1.82
CA TRP A 169 -9.02 -10.75 0.46
C TRP A 169 -8.24 -12.04 0.22
N ASP A 170 -8.87 -12.97 -0.47
CA ASP A 170 -8.24 -14.22 -0.91
C ASP A 170 -8.61 -14.47 -2.39
N SER A 171 -7.65 -14.29 -3.28
CA SER A 171 -7.88 -14.46 -4.71
C SER A 171 -8.19 -15.88 -5.12
N ASP A 172 -7.86 -16.87 -4.30
CA ASP A 172 -8.22 -18.27 -4.57
C ASP A 172 -9.73 -18.49 -4.49
N ARG A 173 -10.44 -17.67 -3.75
CA ARG A 173 -11.89 -17.72 -3.57
C ARG A 173 -12.63 -16.66 -4.37
N GLN A 174 -12.06 -15.46 -4.43
CA GLN A 174 -12.75 -14.26 -4.93
C GLN A 174 -12.18 -13.78 -6.28
N GLY A 175 -11.08 -14.38 -6.76
CA GLY A 175 -10.35 -13.88 -7.92
C GLY A 175 -9.58 -12.60 -7.59
N LEU A 176 -9.05 -11.91 -8.60
CA LEU A 176 -8.37 -10.63 -8.38
C LEU A 176 -9.38 -9.52 -8.08
N PRO A 177 -9.07 -8.61 -7.14
CA PRO A 177 -9.93 -7.46 -6.88
C PRO A 177 -9.91 -6.48 -8.06
N LEU A 178 -10.99 -5.74 -8.26
CA LEU A 178 -11.09 -4.69 -9.28
C LEU A 178 -10.27 -3.44 -8.93
N GLY A 179 -9.99 -3.25 -7.66
CA GLY A 179 -9.19 -2.15 -7.16
C GLY A 179 -8.71 -2.39 -5.74
N VAL A 180 -7.63 -1.73 -5.37
CA VAL A 180 -7.04 -1.83 -4.03
C VAL A 180 -6.89 -0.43 -3.47
N GLU A 181 -7.46 -0.19 -2.31
CA GLU A 181 -7.24 1.02 -1.52
C GLU A 181 -6.14 0.75 -0.51
N ILE A 182 -5.21 1.69 -0.39
CA ILE A 182 -4.12 1.66 0.58
C ILE A 182 -4.16 2.96 1.37
N VAL A 183 -4.17 2.85 2.68
CA VAL A 183 -4.03 3.96 3.62
C VAL A 183 -2.79 3.71 4.46
N ILE A 184 -1.88 4.66 4.48
CA ILE A 184 -0.64 4.58 5.26
C ILE A 184 -0.57 5.78 6.19
N THR A 185 -0.34 5.51 7.48
CA THR A 185 -0.01 6.51 8.47
C THR A 185 1.48 6.46 8.76
N ALA A 186 2.16 7.59 8.59
CA ALA A 186 3.58 7.73 8.89
C ALA A 186 3.81 8.78 9.98
N THR A 187 4.86 8.56 10.78
CA THR A 187 5.27 9.47 11.85
C THR A 187 6.49 10.30 11.48
N GLY A 188 6.52 11.55 11.99
CA GLY A 188 7.69 12.42 11.99
C GLY A 188 8.63 12.21 13.20
N ALA A 189 8.45 11.13 13.96
CA ALA A 189 9.32 10.79 15.09
C ALA A 189 10.76 10.51 14.63
N LYS A 190 11.69 10.75 15.54
CA LYS A 190 13.09 10.35 15.41
C LYS A 190 13.31 9.00 16.10
N PRO A 191 14.35 8.24 15.73
CA PRO A 191 14.71 7.02 16.45
C PRO A 191 14.80 7.25 17.95
N GLY A 192 14.11 6.42 18.74
CA GLY A 192 14.05 6.53 20.21
C GLY A 192 12.96 7.46 20.76
N GLU A 193 12.20 8.16 19.91
CA GLU A 193 10.97 8.88 20.29
C GLU A 193 9.77 7.95 20.14
N ASP A 194 8.70 8.18 20.93
CA ASP A 194 7.44 7.50 20.71
C ASP A 194 6.86 7.91 19.34
N PRO A 195 6.57 6.96 18.47
CA PRO A 195 6.01 7.27 17.14
C PRO A 195 4.69 8.05 17.19
N TRP A 196 3.88 7.85 18.23
CA TRP A 196 2.57 8.49 18.38
C TRP A 196 2.61 9.90 18.97
N ASP A 197 3.70 10.26 19.64
CA ASP A 197 3.90 11.61 20.19
C ASP A 197 4.37 12.64 19.14
N ALA A 198 4.75 12.16 17.95
CA ALA A 198 5.21 13.02 16.84
C ALA A 198 4.06 13.33 15.86
N PRO A 199 4.22 14.36 14.99
CA PRO A 199 3.25 14.64 13.96
C PRO A 199 3.05 13.43 13.04
N LEU A 200 1.79 13.03 12.86
CA LEU A 200 1.37 11.96 11.96
C LEU A 200 0.88 12.54 10.64
N VAL A 201 1.04 11.77 9.57
CA VAL A 201 0.53 12.07 8.22
C VAL A 201 -0.07 10.82 7.62
N ASP A 202 -1.33 10.95 7.21
CA ASP A 202 -2.05 9.89 6.51
C ASP A 202 -2.04 10.18 5.01
N LEU A 203 -1.66 9.19 4.23
CA LEU A 203 -1.81 9.21 2.79
C LEU A 203 -2.66 8.02 2.32
N ARG A 204 -3.52 8.30 1.35
CA ARG A 204 -4.44 7.32 0.77
C ARG A 204 -4.29 7.29 -0.74
N THR A 205 -4.30 6.10 -1.32
CA THR A 205 -4.37 5.90 -2.76
C THR A 205 -5.31 4.74 -3.11
N VAL A 206 -5.85 4.77 -4.33
CA VAL A 206 -6.60 3.66 -4.91
C VAL A 206 -5.90 3.23 -6.18
N VAL A 207 -5.60 1.95 -6.29
CA VAL A 207 -4.93 1.35 -7.44
C VAL A 207 -5.93 0.44 -8.15
N PRO A 208 -6.40 0.78 -9.35
CA PRO A 208 -7.26 -0.11 -10.12
C PRO A 208 -6.45 -1.28 -10.68
N ILE A 209 -7.08 -2.46 -10.75
CA ILE A 209 -6.55 -3.64 -11.43
C ILE A 209 -7.40 -3.87 -12.67
N ASP A 210 -6.82 -3.63 -13.85
CA ASP A 210 -7.52 -3.82 -15.11
C ASP A 210 -7.52 -5.28 -15.56
N ARG A 211 -8.58 -5.71 -16.25
CA ARG A 211 -8.71 -7.05 -16.87
C ARG A 211 -8.62 -8.18 -15.84
N VAL A 212 -9.42 -8.06 -14.81
CA VAL A 212 -9.54 -9.08 -13.77
C VAL A 212 -10.19 -10.32 -14.37
N PRO A 213 -9.55 -11.51 -14.32
CA PRO A 213 -10.21 -12.76 -14.69
C PRO A 213 -11.31 -13.08 -13.67
N PRO A 214 -12.36 -13.78 -14.08
CA PRO A 214 -13.43 -14.19 -13.16
C PRO A 214 -12.87 -15.14 -12.07
N PRO A 215 -13.51 -15.19 -10.88
CA PRO A 215 -13.16 -16.12 -9.81
C PRO A 215 -13.19 -17.59 -10.26
N ARG A 216 -12.42 -18.46 -9.62
CA ARG A 216 -12.38 -19.91 -9.91
C ARG A 216 -13.75 -20.58 -9.86
N ASP A 217 -14.54 -20.23 -8.86
CA ASP A 217 -15.88 -20.80 -8.70
C ASP A 217 -16.80 -20.49 -9.89
N HIS A 218 -16.56 -19.35 -10.56
CA HIS A 218 -17.28 -18.99 -11.79
C HIS A 218 -16.84 -19.80 -13.02
N PHE A 219 -15.59 -20.25 -13.07
CA PHE A 219 -15.15 -21.12 -14.17
C PHE A 219 -15.81 -22.49 -14.12
N GLU A 220 -15.93 -23.09 -12.95
CA GLU A 220 -16.65 -24.35 -12.77
C GLU A 220 -18.13 -24.21 -13.15
N GLU A 221 -18.77 -23.11 -12.80
CA GLU A 221 -20.14 -22.80 -13.15
C GLU A 221 -20.32 -22.61 -14.67
N ILE A 222 -19.40 -21.88 -15.31
CA ILE A 222 -19.37 -21.66 -16.75
C ILE A 222 -19.11 -22.98 -17.49
N GLU A 223 -18.19 -23.83 -17.04
CA GLU A 223 -17.95 -25.16 -17.64
C GLU A 223 -19.18 -26.07 -17.54
N LEU A 224 -19.87 -26.03 -16.40
CA LEU A 224 -21.11 -26.77 -16.20
C LEU A 224 -22.22 -26.30 -17.17
N LEU A 225 -22.42 -25.01 -17.30
CA LEU A 225 -23.39 -24.40 -18.22
C LEU A 225 -23.08 -24.74 -19.68
N LEU A 226 -21.80 -24.62 -20.08
CA LEU A 226 -21.36 -24.99 -21.42
C LEU A 226 -21.53 -26.50 -21.70
N ALA A 227 -21.31 -27.33 -20.70
CA ALA A 227 -21.54 -28.80 -20.84
C ALA A 227 -23.02 -29.13 -20.97
N GLU A 228 -23.91 -28.41 -20.27
CA GLU A 228 -25.38 -28.57 -20.41
C GLU A 228 -25.85 -28.12 -21.80
N ASP A 229 -25.40 -26.96 -22.30
CA ASP A 229 -25.76 -26.45 -23.64
C ASP A 229 -25.33 -27.44 -24.75
N LEU A 230 -24.11 -27.98 -24.66
CA LEU A 230 -23.59 -28.96 -25.59
C LEU A 230 -24.39 -30.30 -25.54
N ALA A 231 -24.86 -30.69 -24.37
CA ALA A 231 -25.67 -31.88 -24.19
C ALA A 231 -27.08 -31.69 -24.80
N GLU A 232 -27.68 -30.51 -24.67
CA GLU A 232 -28.97 -30.18 -25.29
C GLU A 232 -28.87 -30.11 -26.81
N GLU A 233 -27.81 -29.54 -27.38
CA GLU A 233 -27.59 -29.52 -28.84
C GLU A 233 -27.45 -30.95 -29.42
N GLN A 234 -26.76 -31.85 -28.74
CA GLN A 234 -26.58 -33.23 -29.17
C GLN A 234 -27.85 -34.05 -28.96
N GLY A 235 -28.65 -33.79 -27.93
CA GLY A 235 -29.93 -34.45 -27.68
C GLY A 235 -31.01 -34.06 -28.68
N GLY A 236 -31.00 -32.82 -29.16
CA GLY A 236 -31.93 -32.30 -30.17
C GLY A 236 -31.71 -32.87 -31.59
N ALA A 237 -30.46 -33.24 -31.91
CA ALA A 237 -30.13 -33.78 -33.23
C ALA A 237 -30.58 -35.23 -33.47
N CYS A 238 -30.88 -36.00 -32.43
CA CYS A 238 -31.33 -37.39 -32.53
C CYS A 238 -32.87 -37.56 -32.65
N ALA A 239 -33.66 -36.51 -32.51
CA ALA A 239 -35.11 -36.58 -32.53
C ALA A 239 -35.76 -36.28 -33.90
N GLY A 240 -34.97 -36.05 -34.97
CA GLY A 240 -35.45 -35.56 -36.29
C GLY A 240 -35.55 -36.56 -37.41
N ASP A 241 -35.08 -37.82 -37.28
CA ASP A 241 -35.09 -38.82 -38.39
C ASP A 241 -36.00 -40.04 -38.12
N GLY A 242 -37.26 -39.80 -37.96
CA GLY A 242 -38.22 -40.91 -37.76
C GLY A 242 -39.63 -40.66 -38.24
N GLU A 243 -39.84 -40.10 -39.44
CA GLU A 243 -41.16 -40.22 -40.10
C GLU A 243 -41.09 -39.76 -41.55
N THR A 244 -40.76 -40.69 -42.46
CA THR A 244 -41.36 -40.78 -43.82
C THR A 244 -41.17 -42.18 -44.36
N GLY A 245 -42.22 -42.94 -44.33
CA GLY A 245 -42.31 -44.25 -44.99
C GLY A 245 -43.72 -44.78 -44.96
N GLU A 246 -44.61 -44.29 -45.84
CA GLU A 246 -45.61 -45.07 -46.62
C GLU A 246 -46.21 -44.17 -47.67
#